data_7ec432e8e00444430522f5225ef6ed9f
#
_entry.id   7ec432e8e00444430522f5225ef6ed9f
#
_cell.length_a   1.000
_cell.length_b   1.000
_cell.length_c   1.000
_cell.angle_alpha   90.00
_cell.angle_beta   90.00
_cell.angle_gamma   90.00
#
_symmetry.space_group_name_H-M   'P 1'
#
loop_
_entity.id
_entity.type
_entity.pdbx_description
1 polymer ?
#
loop_
_entity_poly.entity_id
_entity_poly.type
_entity_poly.pdbx_seq_one_letter_code
_entity_poly.pdbx_strand_id
1 'polypeptide(L)'
;KTTMPEDSPLKPHSDSNTSFLRAARAGNIEKVLDFLKSGQDISTCNQNGLNALHLAAKEGHVQLVEELLERGATVDSSTKKGNTALHIACLAGQKEVAKLLVKRGADVNTQSQNGFTPLYMAAQENHLDVVRYLLENGGNQSIATEDGFTPLAIALQQGHNQVVSLLLEHDTKGKVRLPALHIAARKDDTKSAALLLQNDHNADVQSKSGFTPLHIAAHYGNVNVATLLLNRGAAVDFTARNGITPLHVASKRGNTNMIALLLDRGSQIDAKTRDGLTPLHCAARSGHDTAVELLLERGAPILARTKNGLSPLHMSAQGDHVECVKHLLQHKAPVDDVTLDYLTALHVAAHCGHYRVTKLLLDKKANPNARALNGFTPLHIACKKNRVKVMELLVKYGASIQAITESGLTPVHVSAFMGHLNIVLLLLQNGASPDVCNIVSK
;
A
#
# COMPACT_ATOMS: atom_id res chain seq x y z
N LYS A 1 5.52 -32.40 -40.93
CA LYS A 1 5.86 -31.36 -41.95
C LYS A 1 4.56 -31.01 -42.64
N THR A 2 3.77 -30.21 -42.01
CA THR A 2 2.69 -29.53 -42.67
C THR A 2 3.33 -28.37 -43.41
N THR A 3 3.65 -28.61 -44.64
CA THR A 3 3.69 -27.54 -45.60
C THR A 3 2.32 -26.91 -45.52
N MET A 4 2.24 -25.74 -44.89
CA MET A 4 1.13 -24.85 -45.14
C MET A 4 0.91 -24.83 -46.64
N PRO A 5 -0.33 -24.88 -47.11
CA PRO A 5 -0.56 -24.76 -48.53
C PRO A 5 0.07 -23.44 -48.94
N GLU A 6 1.27 -23.58 -49.42
CA GLU A 6 2.08 -22.44 -49.93
C GLU A 6 1.38 -21.72 -51.05
N ASP A 7 0.37 -22.36 -51.54
CA ASP A 7 -0.43 -21.89 -52.64
C ASP A 7 -1.78 -21.32 -52.19
N SER A 8 -1.98 -21.10 -50.90
CA SER A 8 -3.18 -20.41 -50.43
C SER A 8 -3.20 -18.98 -50.98
N PRO A 9 -4.32 -18.55 -51.59
CA PRO A 9 -4.45 -17.18 -52.10
C PRO A 9 -4.25 -16.09 -51.06
N LEU A 10 -4.37 -16.45 -49.76
CA LEU A 10 -4.19 -15.52 -48.65
C LEU A 10 -2.71 -15.29 -48.33
N LYS A 11 -1.82 -16.20 -48.66
CA LYS A 11 -0.41 -16.13 -48.31
C LYS A 11 0.37 -15.03 -49.04
N PRO A 12 0.26 -14.87 -50.38
CA PRO A 12 0.87 -13.75 -51.09
C PRO A 12 0.38 -12.39 -50.57
N HIS A 13 -0.90 -12.28 -50.19
CA HIS A 13 -1.47 -11.08 -49.64
C HIS A 13 -0.93 -10.80 -48.20
N SER A 14 -0.80 -11.82 -47.39
CA SER A 14 -0.18 -11.73 -46.05
C SER A 14 1.29 -11.32 -46.13
N ASP A 15 2.03 -11.91 -47.09
CA ASP A 15 3.45 -11.56 -47.32
C ASP A 15 3.59 -10.13 -47.81
N SER A 16 2.66 -9.65 -48.66
CA SER A 16 2.60 -8.26 -49.09
C SER A 16 2.39 -7.30 -47.93
N ASN A 17 1.46 -7.60 -47.07
CA ASN A 17 1.20 -6.79 -45.84
C ASN A 17 2.43 -6.72 -44.95
N THR A 18 3.06 -7.85 -44.70
CA THR A 18 4.28 -7.94 -43.87
C THR A 18 5.42 -7.16 -44.51
N SER A 19 5.61 -7.28 -45.82
CA SER A 19 6.67 -6.57 -46.55
C SER A 19 6.44 -5.06 -46.60
N PHE A 20 5.18 -4.64 -46.71
CA PHE A 20 4.79 -3.23 -46.65
C PHE A 20 5.13 -2.62 -45.30
N LEU A 21 4.72 -3.28 -44.23
CA LEU A 21 4.99 -2.81 -42.87
C LEU A 21 6.48 -2.81 -42.55
N ARG A 22 7.21 -3.81 -43.03
CA ARG A 22 8.66 -3.88 -42.86
C ARG A 22 9.37 -2.73 -43.58
N ALA A 23 8.92 -2.39 -44.78
CA ALA A 23 9.44 -1.25 -45.56
C ALA A 23 9.17 0.07 -44.81
N ALA A 24 7.99 0.23 -44.24
CA ALA A 24 7.65 1.40 -43.42
C ALA A 24 8.54 1.51 -42.16
N ARG A 25 8.78 0.42 -41.48
CA ARG A 25 9.68 0.39 -40.33
C ARG A 25 11.10 0.76 -40.71
N ALA A 26 11.57 0.29 -41.89
CA ALA A 26 12.91 0.57 -42.38
C ALA A 26 13.06 2.00 -42.93
N GLY A 27 11.95 2.72 -43.11
CA GLY A 27 11.98 4.06 -43.68
C GLY A 27 12.22 4.07 -45.19
N ASN A 28 11.97 2.96 -45.89
CA ASN A 28 12.15 2.86 -47.33
C ASN A 28 10.96 3.49 -48.07
N ILE A 29 11.07 4.79 -48.33
CA ILE A 29 9.98 5.59 -48.91
C ILE A 29 9.58 5.05 -50.29
N GLU A 30 10.56 4.77 -51.14
CA GLU A 30 10.30 4.29 -52.50
C GLU A 30 9.47 3.00 -52.49
N LYS A 31 9.88 2.06 -51.65
CA LYS A 31 9.21 0.76 -51.55
C LYS A 31 7.80 0.90 -50.97
N VAL A 32 7.64 1.75 -49.96
CA VAL A 32 6.31 2.05 -49.37
C VAL A 32 5.39 2.67 -50.44
N LEU A 33 5.89 3.65 -51.21
CA LEU A 33 5.10 4.30 -52.24
C LEU A 33 4.75 3.33 -53.37
N ASP A 34 5.64 2.43 -53.74
CA ASP A 34 5.38 1.39 -54.74
C ASP A 34 4.25 0.46 -54.28
N PHE A 35 4.25 0.06 -53.05
CA PHE A 35 3.14 -0.74 -52.46
C PHE A 35 1.82 0.02 -52.55
N LEU A 36 1.80 1.29 -52.18
CA LEU A 36 0.59 2.12 -52.23
C LEU A 36 0.07 2.31 -53.65
N LYS A 37 0.97 2.51 -54.62
CA LYS A 37 0.62 2.61 -56.04
C LYS A 37 0.03 1.31 -56.61
N SER A 38 0.44 0.19 -56.04
CA SER A 38 -0.05 -1.14 -56.40
C SER A 38 -1.37 -1.52 -55.70
N GLY A 39 -1.98 -0.59 -54.98
CA GLY A 39 -3.27 -0.82 -54.31
C GLY A 39 -3.19 -1.30 -52.86
N GLN A 40 -2.00 -1.29 -52.26
CA GLN A 40 -1.88 -1.61 -50.83
C GLN A 40 -2.68 -0.62 -50.00
N ASP A 41 -3.47 -1.12 -49.07
CA ASP A 41 -4.24 -0.29 -48.10
C ASP A 41 -3.28 0.39 -47.13
N ILE A 42 -3.31 1.73 -47.10
CA ILE A 42 -2.45 2.52 -46.21
C ILE A 42 -2.73 2.25 -44.74
N SER A 43 -3.94 1.78 -44.39
CA SER A 43 -4.34 1.45 -43.04
C SER A 43 -4.03 0.00 -42.63
N THR A 44 -3.35 -0.76 -43.49
CA THR A 44 -2.90 -2.11 -43.15
C THR A 44 -2.12 -2.12 -41.85
N CYS A 45 -2.49 -2.99 -40.94
CA CYS A 45 -1.84 -3.08 -39.63
C CYS A 45 -1.40 -4.51 -39.30
N ASN A 46 -0.47 -4.62 -38.36
CA ASN A 46 -0.01 -5.91 -37.82
C ASN A 46 -0.94 -6.43 -36.74
N GLN A 47 -0.54 -7.53 -36.08
CA GLN A 47 -1.30 -8.18 -34.99
C GLN A 47 -1.61 -7.26 -33.80
N ASN A 48 -0.74 -6.28 -33.54
CA ASN A 48 -0.90 -5.31 -32.47
C ASN A 48 -1.63 -4.05 -32.89
N GLY A 49 -2.07 -3.99 -34.14
CA GLY A 49 -2.78 -2.85 -34.68
C GLY A 49 -1.87 -1.71 -35.15
N LEU A 50 -0.54 -1.93 -35.25
CA LEU A 50 0.38 -0.91 -35.78
C LEU A 50 0.34 -0.89 -37.30
N ASN A 51 0.08 0.29 -37.87
CA ASN A 51 0.11 0.52 -39.29
C ASN A 51 1.46 1.16 -39.73
N ALA A 52 1.58 1.49 -41.00
CA ALA A 52 2.80 2.10 -41.55
C ALA A 52 3.13 3.42 -40.84
N LEU A 53 2.14 4.25 -40.56
CA LEU A 53 2.33 5.53 -39.87
C LEU A 53 2.92 5.31 -38.45
N HIS A 54 2.38 4.37 -37.71
CA HIS A 54 2.89 4.03 -36.38
C HIS A 54 4.35 3.58 -36.42
N LEU A 55 4.69 2.71 -37.38
CA LEU A 55 6.05 2.16 -37.47
C LEU A 55 7.05 3.22 -37.91
N ALA A 56 6.69 4.05 -38.91
CA ALA A 56 7.53 5.17 -39.35
C ALA A 56 7.74 6.20 -38.23
N ALA A 57 6.68 6.48 -37.46
CA ALA A 57 6.74 7.42 -36.32
C ALA A 57 7.68 6.91 -35.25
N LYS A 58 7.60 5.63 -34.90
CA LYS A 58 8.45 5.01 -33.89
C LYS A 58 9.94 5.13 -34.22
N GLU A 59 10.28 4.88 -35.47
CA GLU A 59 11.67 4.86 -35.93
C GLU A 59 12.19 6.25 -36.34
N GLY A 60 11.34 7.27 -36.30
CA GLY A 60 11.75 8.65 -36.61
C GLY A 60 11.88 9.00 -38.10
N HIS A 61 11.18 8.28 -38.96
CA HIS A 61 11.23 8.52 -40.41
C HIS A 61 10.31 9.67 -40.80
N VAL A 62 10.76 10.91 -40.62
CA VAL A 62 9.97 12.13 -40.80
C VAL A 62 9.39 12.24 -42.20
N GLN A 63 10.20 12.06 -43.21
CA GLN A 63 9.76 12.18 -44.60
C GLN A 63 8.71 11.14 -44.98
N LEU A 64 8.88 9.91 -44.47
CA LEU A 64 7.90 8.86 -44.72
C LEU A 64 6.59 9.17 -43.99
N VAL A 65 6.64 9.67 -42.77
CA VAL A 65 5.45 10.10 -42.02
C VAL A 65 4.68 11.17 -42.79
N GLU A 66 5.39 12.16 -43.36
CA GLU A 66 4.79 13.21 -44.17
C GLU A 66 4.11 12.65 -45.43
N GLU A 67 4.79 11.78 -46.15
CA GLU A 67 4.25 11.14 -47.35
C GLU A 67 3.01 10.30 -47.03
N LEU A 68 3.03 9.56 -45.96
CA LEU A 68 1.88 8.76 -45.53
C LEU A 68 0.67 9.64 -45.18
N LEU A 69 0.88 10.75 -44.49
CA LEU A 69 -0.18 11.69 -44.15
C LEU A 69 -0.76 12.37 -45.40
N GLU A 70 0.09 12.77 -46.35
CA GLU A 70 -0.37 13.36 -47.60
C GLU A 70 -1.17 12.38 -48.45
N ARG A 71 -0.91 11.10 -48.31
CA ARG A 71 -1.61 10.04 -49.05
C ARG A 71 -2.81 9.50 -48.34
N GLY A 72 -3.26 10.18 -47.26
CA GLY A 72 -4.52 9.88 -46.61
C GLY A 72 -4.43 8.99 -45.39
N ALA A 73 -3.23 8.77 -44.84
CA ALA A 73 -3.12 8.10 -43.54
C ALA A 73 -3.85 8.91 -42.46
N THR A 74 -4.60 8.23 -41.62
CA THR A 74 -5.35 8.85 -40.50
C THR A 74 -4.38 9.18 -39.36
N VAL A 75 -4.22 10.48 -39.08
CA VAL A 75 -3.22 10.96 -38.09
C VAL A 75 -3.42 10.37 -36.68
N ASP A 76 -4.67 10.23 -36.25
CA ASP A 76 -5.02 9.72 -34.93
C ASP A 76 -5.50 8.26 -34.93
N SER A 77 -5.18 7.51 -35.96
CA SER A 77 -5.42 6.07 -35.98
C SER A 77 -4.71 5.41 -34.83
N SER A 78 -5.42 4.58 -34.05
CA SER A 78 -4.90 3.97 -32.85
C SER A 78 -4.62 2.48 -32.99
N THR A 79 -3.63 2.00 -32.27
CA THR A 79 -3.32 0.57 -32.11
C THR A 79 -4.37 -0.11 -31.22
N LYS A 80 -4.26 -1.42 -31.04
CA LYS A 80 -5.14 -2.18 -30.13
C LYS A 80 -5.11 -1.68 -28.70
N LYS A 81 -3.98 -1.11 -28.27
CA LYS A 81 -3.85 -0.50 -26.93
C LYS A 81 -4.28 0.96 -26.87
N GLY A 82 -4.80 1.50 -27.98
CA GLY A 82 -5.26 2.87 -28.06
C GLY A 82 -4.16 3.89 -28.27
N ASN A 83 -2.95 3.48 -28.66
CA ASN A 83 -1.83 4.38 -28.93
C ASN A 83 -1.91 4.95 -30.31
N THR A 84 -1.85 6.27 -30.48
CA THR A 84 -1.73 6.97 -31.75
C THR A 84 -0.27 7.06 -32.18
N ALA A 85 -0.03 7.49 -33.40
CA ALA A 85 1.34 7.76 -33.86
C ALA A 85 2.05 8.78 -32.97
N LEU A 86 1.32 9.77 -32.42
CA LEU A 86 1.88 10.76 -31.51
C LEU A 86 2.32 10.13 -30.20
N HIS A 87 1.53 9.24 -29.62
CA HIS A 87 1.94 8.47 -28.41
C HIS A 87 3.28 7.75 -28.68
N ILE A 88 3.35 7.06 -29.80
CA ILE A 88 4.52 6.24 -30.17
C ILE A 88 5.75 7.12 -30.39
N ALA A 89 5.60 8.23 -31.14
CA ALA A 89 6.68 9.17 -31.34
C ALA A 89 7.19 9.78 -30.05
N CYS A 90 6.29 10.14 -29.14
CA CYS A 90 6.64 10.74 -27.86
C CYS A 90 7.35 9.74 -26.94
N LEU A 91 6.87 8.50 -26.91
CA LEU A 91 7.53 7.44 -26.14
C LEU A 91 8.95 7.16 -26.64
N ALA A 92 9.13 7.17 -27.98
CA ALA A 92 10.43 6.92 -28.61
C ALA A 92 11.35 8.15 -28.63
N GLY A 93 10.85 9.32 -28.26
CA GLY A 93 11.65 10.56 -28.25
C GLY A 93 11.84 11.18 -29.62
N GLN A 94 10.97 10.89 -30.59
CA GLN A 94 11.07 11.36 -31.97
C GLN A 94 10.46 12.77 -32.08
N LYS A 95 11.22 13.79 -31.73
CA LYS A 95 10.77 15.19 -31.64
C LYS A 95 10.23 15.71 -32.97
N GLU A 96 10.97 15.50 -34.05
CA GLU A 96 10.58 16.03 -35.37
C GLU A 96 9.33 15.36 -35.92
N VAL A 97 9.16 14.06 -35.66
CA VAL A 97 7.92 13.34 -36.00
C VAL A 97 6.75 13.88 -35.13
N ALA A 98 6.96 14.08 -33.85
CA ALA A 98 5.92 14.63 -32.98
C ALA A 98 5.46 16.01 -33.44
N LYS A 99 6.41 16.88 -33.83
CA LYS A 99 6.10 18.20 -34.38
C LYS A 99 5.25 18.10 -35.64
N LEU A 100 5.64 17.22 -36.56
CA LEU A 100 4.93 17.02 -37.83
C LEU A 100 3.51 16.52 -37.56
N LEU A 101 3.35 15.53 -36.72
CA LEU A 101 2.03 14.98 -36.36
C LEU A 101 1.11 16.05 -35.77
N VAL A 102 1.61 16.86 -34.86
CA VAL A 102 0.84 17.96 -34.26
C VAL A 102 0.43 19.00 -35.32
N LYS A 103 1.35 19.37 -36.20
CA LYS A 103 1.04 20.28 -37.33
C LYS A 103 -0.03 19.73 -38.26
N ARG A 104 -0.10 18.42 -38.39
CA ARG A 104 -1.08 17.73 -39.24
C ARG A 104 -2.36 17.36 -38.49
N GLY A 105 -2.59 17.94 -37.30
CA GLY A 105 -3.85 17.84 -36.58
C GLY A 105 -3.95 16.72 -35.59
N ALA A 106 -2.83 16.11 -35.17
CA ALA A 106 -2.86 15.12 -34.10
C ALA A 106 -3.37 15.73 -32.78
N ASP A 107 -4.24 15.02 -32.08
CA ASP A 107 -4.73 15.43 -30.77
C ASP A 107 -3.63 15.21 -29.74
N VAL A 108 -3.14 16.30 -29.17
CA VAL A 108 -2.03 16.29 -28.18
C VAL A 108 -2.40 15.58 -26.89
N ASN A 109 -3.69 15.52 -26.56
CA ASN A 109 -4.18 15.04 -25.28
C ASN A 109 -4.95 13.72 -25.36
N THR A 110 -4.85 13.01 -26.47
CA THR A 110 -5.51 11.71 -26.63
C THR A 110 -4.99 10.74 -25.56
N GLN A 111 -5.90 10.06 -24.89
CA GLN A 111 -5.56 9.05 -23.90
C GLN A 111 -5.60 7.64 -24.51
N SER A 112 -4.57 6.84 -24.23
CA SER A 112 -4.55 5.42 -24.60
C SER A 112 -5.51 4.61 -23.71
N GLN A 113 -5.55 3.31 -23.89
CA GLN A 113 -6.45 2.41 -23.18
C GLN A 113 -6.39 2.57 -21.65
N ASN A 114 -5.20 2.78 -21.08
CA ASN A 114 -5.02 2.94 -19.62
C ASN A 114 -4.90 4.41 -19.20
N GLY A 115 -5.27 5.33 -20.09
CA GLY A 115 -5.29 6.76 -19.79
C GLY A 115 -3.99 7.49 -20.03
N PHE A 116 -3.00 6.88 -20.71
CA PHE A 116 -1.72 7.52 -20.99
C PHE A 116 -1.86 8.58 -22.11
N THR A 117 -1.32 9.78 -21.86
CA THR A 117 -1.22 10.84 -22.88
C THR A 117 0.16 10.81 -23.52
N PRO A 118 0.33 11.44 -24.70
CA PRO A 118 1.67 11.61 -25.29
C PRO A 118 2.64 12.32 -24.32
N LEU A 119 2.16 13.33 -23.60
CA LEU A 119 2.97 14.06 -22.60
C LEU A 119 3.44 13.13 -21.48
N TYR A 120 2.56 12.28 -20.97
CA TYR A 120 2.92 11.29 -19.96
C TYR A 120 4.04 10.36 -20.44
N MET A 121 3.92 9.86 -21.65
CA MET A 121 4.90 8.94 -22.23
C MET A 121 6.27 9.60 -22.43
N ALA A 122 6.29 10.84 -22.91
CA ALA A 122 7.53 11.60 -23.06
C ALA A 122 8.20 11.88 -21.70
N ALA A 123 7.40 12.22 -20.70
CA ALA A 123 7.90 12.47 -19.32
C ALA A 123 8.45 11.19 -18.70
N GLN A 124 7.77 10.06 -18.88
CA GLN A 124 8.20 8.76 -18.37
C GLN A 124 9.58 8.36 -18.91
N GLU A 125 9.84 8.61 -20.19
CA GLU A 125 11.06 8.22 -20.87
C GLU A 125 12.15 9.31 -20.86
N ASN A 126 11.92 10.40 -20.14
CA ASN A 126 12.90 11.51 -20.00
C ASN A 126 13.23 12.23 -21.32
N HIS A 127 12.25 12.36 -22.20
CA HIS A 127 12.42 13.10 -23.45
C HIS A 127 12.08 14.58 -23.26
N LEU A 128 13.02 15.32 -22.70
CA LEU A 128 12.83 16.72 -22.28
C LEU A 128 12.34 17.63 -23.42
N ASP A 129 12.95 17.53 -24.59
CA ASP A 129 12.59 18.35 -25.74
C ASP A 129 11.17 18.10 -26.24
N VAL A 130 10.75 16.84 -26.20
CA VAL A 130 9.38 16.44 -26.56
C VAL A 130 8.39 16.96 -25.53
N VAL A 131 8.71 16.84 -24.26
CA VAL A 131 7.88 17.39 -23.16
C VAL A 131 7.68 18.90 -23.36
N ARG A 132 8.76 19.64 -23.61
CA ARG A 132 8.70 21.09 -23.85
C ARG A 132 7.80 21.43 -25.02
N TYR A 133 7.99 20.75 -26.13
CA TYR A 133 7.18 20.98 -27.32
C TYR A 133 5.69 20.74 -27.07
N LEU A 134 5.36 19.63 -26.41
CA LEU A 134 3.97 19.31 -26.09
C LEU A 134 3.33 20.35 -25.16
N LEU A 135 4.05 20.80 -24.13
CA LEU A 135 3.56 21.85 -23.22
C LEU A 135 3.31 23.16 -23.94
N GLU A 136 4.18 23.52 -24.89
CA GLU A 136 4.03 24.75 -25.67
C GLU A 136 2.90 24.65 -26.70
N ASN A 137 2.44 23.46 -27.03
CA ASN A 137 1.45 23.21 -28.09
C ASN A 137 0.16 22.58 -27.52
N GLY A 138 -0.22 22.91 -26.30
CA GLY A 138 -1.51 22.53 -25.76
C GLY A 138 -1.55 21.23 -24.96
N GLY A 139 -0.41 20.62 -24.69
CA GLY A 139 -0.33 19.45 -23.82
C GLY A 139 -0.83 19.79 -22.42
N ASN A 140 -1.80 19.01 -21.93
CA ASN A 140 -2.41 19.22 -20.61
C ASN A 140 -1.80 18.27 -19.59
N GLN A 141 -0.97 18.80 -18.70
CA GLN A 141 -0.31 17.99 -17.67
C GLN A 141 -1.21 17.62 -16.48
N SER A 142 -2.45 18.12 -16.47
CA SER A 142 -3.42 17.77 -15.43
C SER A 142 -4.13 16.43 -15.70
N ILE A 143 -4.04 15.90 -16.91
CA ILE A 143 -4.66 14.63 -17.25
C ILE A 143 -3.89 13.49 -16.59
N ALA A 144 -4.62 12.71 -15.76
CA ALA A 144 -4.05 11.58 -15.03
C ALA A 144 -4.40 10.25 -15.73
N THR A 145 -3.56 9.24 -15.51
CA THR A 145 -3.84 7.86 -15.91
C THR A 145 -4.98 7.29 -15.07
N GLU A 146 -5.45 6.09 -15.40
CA GLU A 146 -6.46 5.39 -14.60
C GLU A 146 -6.04 5.22 -13.14
N ASP A 147 -4.74 5.03 -12.90
CA ASP A 147 -4.17 4.91 -11.56
C ASP A 147 -3.95 6.26 -10.87
N GLY A 148 -4.31 7.36 -11.53
CA GLY A 148 -4.20 8.71 -10.97
C GLY A 148 -2.83 9.36 -11.12
N PHE A 149 -1.93 8.82 -11.95
CA PHE A 149 -0.61 9.39 -12.17
C PHE A 149 -0.64 10.47 -13.26
N THR A 150 -0.01 11.61 -12.96
CA THR A 150 0.21 12.70 -13.90
C THR A 150 1.61 12.58 -14.53
N PRO A 151 1.91 13.31 -15.62
CA PRO A 151 3.28 13.39 -16.13
C PRO A 151 4.29 13.82 -15.09
N LEU A 152 3.93 14.75 -14.20
CA LEU A 152 4.80 15.19 -13.10
C LEU A 152 5.08 14.04 -12.13
N ALA A 153 4.06 13.28 -11.76
CA ALA A 153 4.20 12.15 -10.84
C ALA A 153 5.14 11.06 -11.39
N ILE A 154 4.99 10.70 -12.66
CA ILE A 154 5.86 9.67 -13.26
C ILE A 154 7.29 10.18 -13.45
N ALA A 155 7.48 11.43 -13.83
CA ALA A 155 8.82 12.03 -13.95
C ALA A 155 9.54 12.02 -12.60
N LEU A 156 8.82 12.36 -11.55
CA LEU A 156 9.34 12.34 -10.18
C LEU A 156 9.70 10.92 -9.74
N GLN A 157 8.81 9.96 -9.99
CA GLN A 157 9.04 8.56 -9.63
C GLN A 157 10.29 7.99 -10.33
N GLN A 158 10.50 8.36 -11.59
CA GLN A 158 11.64 7.90 -12.39
C GLN A 158 12.92 8.71 -12.13
N GLY A 159 12.84 9.80 -11.37
CA GLY A 159 14.00 10.64 -11.07
C GLY A 159 14.42 11.58 -12.20
N HIS A 160 13.51 11.92 -13.10
CA HIS A 160 13.79 12.81 -14.24
C HIS A 160 13.68 14.28 -13.83
N ASN A 161 14.69 14.79 -13.13
CA ASN A 161 14.65 16.09 -12.46
C ASN A 161 14.45 17.29 -13.40
N GLN A 162 15.04 17.24 -14.58
CA GLN A 162 14.87 18.34 -15.56
C GLN A 162 13.43 18.37 -16.10
N VAL A 163 12.83 17.20 -16.34
CA VAL A 163 11.43 17.11 -16.75
C VAL A 163 10.52 17.60 -15.62
N VAL A 164 10.81 17.25 -14.37
CA VAL A 164 10.06 17.73 -13.19
C VAL A 164 10.11 19.27 -13.15
N SER A 165 11.29 19.87 -13.28
CA SER A 165 11.44 21.33 -13.27
C SER A 165 10.64 21.99 -14.38
N LEU A 166 10.71 21.43 -15.59
CA LEU A 166 10.01 21.96 -16.75
C LEU A 166 8.48 21.91 -16.57
N LEU A 167 7.96 20.80 -16.07
CA LEU A 167 6.52 20.64 -15.82
C LEU A 167 6.05 21.64 -14.75
N LEU A 168 6.84 21.84 -13.70
CA LEU A 168 6.53 22.83 -12.65
C LEU A 168 6.52 24.26 -13.16
N GLU A 169 7.44 24.63 -14.06
CA GLU A 169 7.48 25.95 -14.70
C GLU A 169 6.19 26.24 -15.48
N HIS A 170 5.60 25.24 -16.08
CA HIS A 170 4.36 25.36 -16.88
C HIS A 170 3.09 25.12 -16.05
N ASP A 171 3.23 24.81 -14.74
CA ASP A 171 2.08 24.60 -13.86
C ASP A 171 1.64 25.91 -13.21
N THR A 172 0.67 26.58 -13.80
CA THR A 172 0.14 27.84 -13.29
C THR A 172 -0.97 27.69 -12.25
N LYS A 173 -1.53 26.48 -12.08
CA LYS A 173 -2.73 26.25 -11.23
C LYS A 173 -2.50 25.35 -10.02
N GLY A 174 -1.33 24.79 -9.86
CA GLY A 174 -1.00 23.92 -8.73
C GLY A 174 -1.76 22.59 -8.65
N LYS A 175 -2.52 22.23 -9.66
CA LYS A 175 -3.40 21.04 -9.63
C LYS A 175 -2.70 19.71 -9.93
N VAL A 176 -1.48 19.75 -10.48
CA VAL A 176 -0.78 18.54 -10.95
C VAL A 176 0.12 17.91 -9.87
N ARG A 177 0.08 18.42 -8.64
CA ARG A 177 1.00 17.99 -7.55
C ARG A 177 0.59 16.70 -6.87
N LEU A 178 -0.65 16.27 -7.06
CA LEU A 178 -1.13 14.98 -6.57
C LEU A 178 -0.95 13.91 -7.66
N PRO A 179 -0.41 12.75 -7.36
CA PRO A 179 0.18 12.27 -6.11
C PRO A 179 1.68 12.57 -5.96
N ALA A 180 2.23 13.53 -6.69
CA ALA A 180 3.68 13.81 -6.74
C ALA A 180 4.28 14.08 -5.35
N LEU A 181 3.60 14.87 -4.51
CA LEU A 181 4.08 15.15 -3.15
C LEU A 181 4.11 13.88 -2.28
N HIS A 182 3.16 12.98 -2.47
CA HIS A 182 3.14 11.68 -1.82
C HIS A 182 4.35 10.82 -2.23
N ILE A 183 4.70 10.84 -3.51
CA ILE A 183 5.89 10.12 -4.02
C ILE A 183 7.17 10.70 -3.42
N ALA A 184 7.29 12.03 -3.35
CA ALA A 184 8.43 12.70 -2.73
C ALA A 184 8.55 12.31 -1.25
N ALA A 185 7.42 12.27 -0.53
CA ALA A 185 7.38 11.84 0.87
C ALA A 185 7.82 10.38 1.04
N ARG A 186 7.40 9.50 0.15
CA ARG A 186 7.78 8.09 0.16
C ARG A 186 9.29 7.89 -0.07
N LYS A 187 9.88 8.70 -0.94
CA LYS A 187 11.29 8.59 -1.31
C LYS A 187 12.24 9.37 -0.40
N ASP A 188 11.70 10.10 0.56
CA ASP A 188 12.45 11.07 1.37
C ASP A 188 13.15 12.13 0.51
N ASP A 189 12.52 12.52 -0.58
CA ASP A 189 13.05 13.49 -1.53
C ASP A 189 12.65 14.92 -1.12
N THR A 190 13.46 15.52 -0.24
CA THR A 190 13.21 16.86 0.30
C THR A 190 13.31 17.93 -0.77
N LYS A 191 14.20 17.77 -1.72
CA LYS A 191 14.42 18.75 -2.80
C LYS A 191 13.17 18.87 -3.67
N SER A 192 12.64 17.73 -4.13
CA SER A 192 11.43 17.70 -4.93
C SER A 192 10.21 18.16 -4.13
N ALA A 193 10.11 17.73 -2.86
CA ALA A 193 9.03 18.17 -1.99
C ALA A 193 9.04 19.70 -1.80
N ALA A 194 10.22 20.30 -1.59
CA ALA A 194 10.37 21.76 -1.47
C ALA A 194 9.93 22.48 -2.74
N LEU A 195 10.33 21.97 -3.92
CA LEU A 195 9.90 22.53 -5.21
C LEU A 195 8.39 22.45 -5.40
N LEU A 196 7.79 21.31 -5.06
CA LEU A 196 6.34 21.12 -5.18
C LEU A 196 5.56 22.05 -4.26
N LEU A 197 6.08 22.36 -3.09
CA LEU A 197 5.44 23.25 -2.11
C LEU A 197 5.71 24.74 -2.39
N GLN A 198 6.65 25.08 -3.28
CA GLN A 198 7.08 26.46 -3.51
C GLN A 198 5.93 27.37 -3.95
N ASN A 199 5.04 26.89 -4.83
CA ASN A 199 3.93 27.68 -5.38
C ASN A 199 2.57 27.29 -4.79
N ASP A 200 2.52 26.27 -3.94
CA ASP A 200 1.31 25.79 -3.30
C ASP A 200 1.63 25.52 -1.83
N HIS A 201 0.89 26.17 -0.96
CA HIS A 201 1.14 26.07 0.48
C HIS A 201 0.37 24.90 1.15
N ASN A 202 -0.41 24.13 0.40
CA ASN A 202 -1.16 23.02 0.96
C ASN A 202 -0.30 21.75 1.05
N ALA A 203 0.33 21.57 2.20
CA ALA A 203 1.12 20.36 2.50
C ALA A 203 0.24 19.15 2.87
N ASP A 204 -1.06 19.37 3.08
CA ASP A 204 -2.00 18.34 3.56
C ASP A 204 -2.90 17.78 2.46
N VAL A 205 -2.42 17.76 1.22
CA VAL A 205 -3.15 17.15 0.10
C VAL A 205 -3.40 15.66 0.39
N GLN A 206 -4.63 15.24 0.17
CA GLN A 206 -5.04 13.86 0.46
C GLN A 206 -4.95 12.97 -0.78
N SER A 207 -4.49 11.74 -0.59
CA SER A 207 -4.64 10.67 -1.59
C SER A 207 -6.10 10.23 -1.68
N LYS A 208 -6.43 9.35 -2.62
CA LYS A 208 -7.78 8.75 -2.72
C LYS A 208 -8.21 8.06 -1.43
N SER A 209 -7.26 7.53 -0.67
CA SER A 209 -7.49 6.87 0.62
C SER A 209 -7.55 7.84 1.80
N GLY A 210 -7.37 9.14 1.56
CA GLY A 210 -7.43 10.17 2.59
C GLY A 210 -6.12 10.44 3.33
N PHE A 211 -5.01 9.84 2.90
CA PHE A 211 -3.70 10.03 3.53
C PHE A 211 -2.97 11.25 2.98
N THR A 212 -2.31 12.00 3.88
CA THR A 212 -1.46 13.14 3.51
C THR A 212 -0.03 12.69 3.25
N PRO A 213 0.81 13.54 2.64
CA PRO A 213 2.24 13.25 2.52
C PRO A 213 2.91 12.95 3.87
N LEU A 214 2.48 13.61 4.96
CA LEU A 214 3.03 13.35 6.30
C LEU A 214 2.71 11.93 6.78
N HIS A 215 1.52 11.41 6.49
CA HIS A 215 1.20 10.00 6.76
C HIS A 215 2.16 9.06 6.02
N ILE A 216 2.44 9.35 4.76
CA ILE A 216 3.37 8.54 3.96
C ILE A 216 4.79 8.61 4.52
N ALA A 217 5.26 9.81 4.85
CA ALA A 217 6.56 9.98 5.50
C ALA A 217 6.65 9.21 6.82
N ALA A 218 5.58 9.23 7.61
CA ALA A 218 5.50 8.50 8.88
C ALA A 218 5.56 6.98 8.66
N HIS A 219 4.90 6.49 7.62
CA HIS A 219 4.90 5.06 7.27
C HIS A 219 6.31 4.55 6.94
N TYR A 220 7.08 5.33 6.17
CA TYR A 220 8.42 4.94 5.73
C TYR A 220 9.54 5.43 6.65
N GLY A 221 9.21 6.16 7.71
CA GLY A 221 10.22 6.69 8.63
C GLY A 221 11.08 7.81 8.05
N ASN A 222 10.58 8.54 7.08
CA ASN A 222 11.31 9.56 6.33
C ASN A 222 11.29 10.90 7.09
N VAL A 223 12.18 11.03 8.06
CA VAL A 223 12.23 12.17 8.99
C VAL A 223 12.54 13.49 8.27
N ASN A 224 13.39 13.45 7.25
CA ASN A 224 13.80 14.69 6.56
C ASN A 224 12.63 15.35 5.83
N VAL A 225 11.88 14.57 5.04
CA VAL A 225 10.72 15.11 4.34
C VAL A 225 9.59 15.45 5.31
N ALA A 226 9.44 14.67 6.38
CA ALA A 226 8.46 14.97 7.42
C ALA A 226 8.75 16.32 8.08
N THR A 227 10.02 16.59 8.41
CA THR A 227 10.46 17.88 8.96
C THR A 227 10.13 19.03 8.00
N LEU A 228 10.43 18.84 6.72
CA LEU A 228 10.11 19.85 5.70
C LEU A 228 8.60 20.10 5.63
N LEU A 229 7.79 19.06 5.58
CA LEU A 229 6.33 19.17 5.53
C LEU A 229 5.80 19.94 6.75
N LEU A 230 6.27 19.61 7.94
CA LEU A 230 5.88 20.30 9.17
C LEU A 230 6.31 21.76 9.17
N ASN A 231 7.52 22.07 8.68
CA ASN A 231 8.00 23.43 8.54
C ASN A 231 7.20 24.24 7.53
N ARG A 232 6.55 23.59 6.59
CA ARG A 232 5.69 24.22 5.57
C ARG A 232 4.21 24.19 5.95
N GLY A 233 3.89 23.94 7.21
CA GLY A 233 2.55 24.06 7.74
C GLY A 233 1.70 22.81 7.67
N ALA A 234 2.27 21.64 7.42
CA ALA A 234 1.53 20.38 7.51
C ALA A 234 0.94 20.22 8.92
N ALA A 235 -0.32 19.83 8.99
CA ALA A 235 -0.98 19.56 10.26
C ALA A 235 -0.45 18.24 10.84
N VAL A 236 0.19 18.31 12.01
CA VAL A 236 0.84 17.15 12.65
C VAL A 236 -0.15 16.05 13.00
N ASP A 237 -1.41 16.43 13.30
CA ASP A 237 -2.48 15.48 13.65
C ASP A 237 -3.57 15.41 12.59
N PHE A 238 -3.22 15.64 11.34
CA PHE A 238 -4.19 15.49 10.25
C PHE A 238 -4.78 14.08 10.31
N THR A 239 -6.11 14.01 10.31
CA THR A 239 -6.84 12.76 10.51
C THR A 239 -7.28 12.19 9.17
N ALA A 240 -6.70 11.06 8.79
CA ALA A 240 -7.15 10.28 7.64
C ALA A 240 -8.42 9.50 7.99
N ARG A 241 -8.92 8.68 7.06
CA ARG A 241 -10.09 7.84 7.32
C ARG A 241 -9.92 7.05 8.61
N ASN A 242 -11.03 6.85 9.31
CA ASN A 242 -11.08 6.11 10.59
C ASN A 242 -10.30 6.77 11.72
N GLY A 243 -9.97 8.05 11.59
CA GLY A 243 -9.29 8.81 12.65
C GLY A 243 -7.79 8.55 12.75
N ILE A 244 -7.16 8.06 11.69
CA ILE A 244 -5.74 7.71 11.71
C ILE A 244 -4.89 8.98 11.55
N THR A 245 -4.00 9.24 12.51
CA THR A 245 -3.01 10.34 12.46
C THR A 245 -1.65 9.83 12.00
N PRO A 246 -0.73 10.72 11.62
CA PRO A 246 0.65 10.31 11.33
C PRO A 246 1.32 9.57 12.50
N LEU A 247 1.02 9.95 13.75
CA LEU A 247 1.57 9.27 14.91
C LEU A 247 1.10 7.81 15.04
N HIS A 248 -0.16 7.53 14.73
CA HIS A 248 -0.67 6.15 14.65
C HIS A 248 0.14 5.33 13.64
N VAL A 249 0.38 5.90 12.46
CA VAL A 249 1.13 5.25 11.39
C VAL A 249 2.57 4.97 11.82
N ALA A 250 3.27 5.97 12.34
CA ALA A 250 4.66 5.84 12.81
C ALA A 250 4.77 4.79 13.92
N SER A 251 3.81 4.76 14.84
CA SER A 251 3.77 3.81 15.96
C SER A 251 3.55 2.39 15.48
N LYS A 252 2.63 2.19 14.54
CA LYS A 252 2.38 0.88 13.92
C LYS A 252 3.62 0.34 13.21
N ARG A 253 4.42 1.22 12.60
CA ARG A 253 5.64 0.84 11.89
C ARG A 253 6.88 0.76 12.79
N GLY A 254 6.79 1.25 14.02
CA GLY A 254 7.91 1.24 14.96
C GLY A 254 9.00 2.26 14.65
N ASN A 255 8.68 3.31 13.92
CA ASN A 255 9.64 4.34 13.53
C ASN A 255 9.88 5.33 14.66
N THR A 256 10.78 4.99 15.58
CA THR A 256 11.00 5.77 16.82
C THR A 256 11.44 7.20 16.57
N ASN A 257 12.33 7.45 15.61
CA ASN A 257 12.75 8.81 15.27
C ASN A 257 11.58 9.64 14.74
N MET A 258 10.70 9.04 13.98
CA MET A 258 9.50 9.71 13.49
C MET A 258 8.51 9.99 14.63
N ILE A 259 8.33 9.03 15.54
CA ILE A 259 7.49 9.21 16.73
C ILE A 259 7.99 10.42 17.55
N ALA A 260 9.29 10.47 17.82
CA ALA A 260 9.90 11.57 18.55
C ALA A 260 9.67 12.91 17.84
N LEU A 261 9.90 12.96 16.53
CA LEU A 261 9.67 14.18 15.73
C LEU A 261 8.21 14.64 15.83
N LEU A 262 7.26 13.76 15.63
CA LEU A 262 5.84 14.11 15.67
C LEU A 262 5.42 14.61 17.04
N LEU A 263 5.87 13.95 18.11
CA LEU A 263 5.60 14.38 19.49
C LEU A 263 6.25 15.74 19.79
N ASP A 264 7.47 15.97 19.35
CA ASP A 264 8.17 17.26 19.52
C ASP A 264 7.46 18.40 18.77
N ARG A 265 6.72 18.06 17.73
CA ARG A 265 5.92 19.03 16.95
C ARG A 265 4.47 19.13 17.40
N GLY A 266 4.15 18.58 18.57
CA GLY A 266 2.85 18.77 19.20
C GLY A 266 1.79 17.74 18.86
N SER A 267 2.15 16.56 18.34
CA SER A 267 1.20 15.49 18.10
C SER A 267 0.55 15.05 19.41
N GLN A 268 -0.75 14.76 19.37
CA GLN A 268 -1.52 14.27 20.51
C GLN A 268 -1.23 12.80 20.73
N ILE A 269 -0.52 12.48 21.82
CA ILE A 269 -0.09 11.12 22.13
C ILE A 269 -1.27 10.19 22.47
N ASP A 270 -2.40 10.76 22.88
CA ASP A 270 -3.61 10.04 23.28
C ASP A 270 -4.71 10.06 22.20
N ALA A 271 -4.39 10.48 20.99
CA ALA A 271 -5.36 10.50 19.90
C ALA A 271 -5.93 9.11 19.63
N LYS A 272 -7.25 9.01 19.49
CA LYS A 272 -7.95 7.75 19.25
C LYS A 272 -8.47 7.66 17.83
N THR A 273 -8.28 6.50 17.20
CA THR A 273 -8.94 6.17 15.94
C THR A 273 -10.43 5.93 16.19
N ARG A 274 -11.18 5.71 15.12
CA ARG A 274 -12.60 5.37 15.19
C ARG A 274 -12.88 4.18 16.09
N ASP A 275 -11.98 3.19 16.11
CA ASP A 275 -12.11 1.99 16.93
C ASP A 275 -11.51 2.15 18.32
N GLY A 276 -11.08 3.35 18.67
CA GLY A 276 -10.52 3.67 19.99
C GLY A 276 -9.05 3.34 20.15
N LEU A 277 -8.32 3.08 19.06
CA LEU A 277 -6.88 2.80 19.13
C LEU A 277 -6.09 4.09 19.35
N THR A 278 -5.19 4.06 20.34
CA THR A 278 -4.16 5.10 20.54
C THR A 278 -2.87 4.69 19.83
N PRO A 279 -1.91 5.61 19.66
CA PRO A 279 -0.58 5.23 19.16
C PRO A 279 0.07 4.10 19.95
N LEU A 280 -0.09 4.08 21.29
CA LEU A 280 0.43 3.01 22.13
C LEU A 280 -0.19 1.65 21.79
N HIS A 281 -1.49 1.59 21.55
CA HIS A 281 -2.15 0.38 21.05
C HIS A 281 -1.52 -0.12 19.75
N CYS A 282 -1.26 0.80 18.83
CA CYS A 282 -0.69 0.46 17.52
C CYS A 282 0.72 -0.13 17.64
N ALA A 283 1.57 0.48 18.47
CA ALA A 283 2.93 -0.01 18.72
C ALA A 283 2.92 -1.36 19.43
N ALA A 284 2.09 -1.52 20.46
CA ALA A 284 1.96 -2.76 21.24
C ALA A 284 1.45 -3.92 20.39
N ARG A 285 0.41 -3.68 19.57
CA ARG A 285 -0.15 -4.70 18.69
C ARG A 285 0.84 -5.18 17.65
N SER A 286 1.68 -4.29 17.15
CA SER A 286 2.69 -4.61 16.13
C SER A 286 4.00 -5.13 16.71
N GLY A 287 4.15 -5.13 18.04
CA GLY A 287 5.33 -5.70 18.69
C GLY A 287 6.58 -4.81 18.68
N HIS A 288 6.42 -3.51 18.48
CA HIS A 288 7.53 -2.57 18.44
C HIS A 288 7.87 -2.08 19.86
N ASP A 289 8.70 -2.83 20.56
CA ASP A 289 9.05 -2.59 21.97
C ASP A 289 9.73 -1.24 22.22
N THR A 290 10.63 -0.83 21.34
CA THR A 290 11.29 0.48 21.45
C THR A 290 10.31 1.63 21.28
N ALA A 291 9.33 1.49 20.38
CA ALA A 291 8.27 2.47 20.20
C ALA A 291 7.35 2.51 21.43
N VAL A 292 6.99 1.35 21.99
CA VAL A 292 6.21 1.25 23.22
C VAL A 292 6.92 1.98 24.35
N GLU A 293 8.20 1.71 24.53
CA GLU A 293 9.01 2.36 25.58
C GLU A 293 9.03 3.88 25.42
N LEU A 294 9.30 4.36 24.22
CA LEU A 294 9.33 5.79 23.92
C LEU A 294 7.98 6.46 24.20
N LEU A 295 6.89 5.85 23.74
CA LEU A 295 5.55 6.39 23.97
C LEU A 295 5.22 6.44 25.46
N LEU A 296 5.57 5.42 26.22
CA LEU A 296 5.36 5.38 27.66
C LEU A 296 6.18 6.47 28.38
N GLU A 297 7.43 6.67 28.00
CA GLU A 297 8.29 7.74 28.54
C GLU A 297 7.71 9.12 28.27
N ARG A 298 7.02 9.30 27.16
CA ARG A 298 6.37 10.57 26.79
C ARG A 298 4.95 10.69 27.33
N GLY A 299 4.51 9.79 28.21
CA GLY A 299 3.23 9.89 28.90
C GLY A 299 2.04 9.31 28.16
N ALA A 300 2.25 8.35 27.28
CA ALA A 300 1.15 7.66 26.59
C ALA A 300 0.18 7.03 27.60
N PRO A 301 -1.15 7.07 27.33
CA PRO A 301 -2.15 6.55 28.29
C PRO A 301 -2.14 5.02 28.29
N ILE A 302 -1.55 4.45 29.32
CA ILE A 302 -1.39 3.01 29.46
C ILE A 302 -2.71 2.27 29.71
N LEU A 303 -3.71 2.98 30.26
CA LEU A 303 -5.04 2.43 30.57
C LEU A 303 -6.06 2.66 29.46
N ALA A 304 -5.67 3.28 28.36
CA ALA A 304 -6.59 3.55 27.25
C ALA A 304 -7.17 2.24 26.71
N ARG A 305 -8.47 2.26 26.40
CA ARG A 305 -9.21 1.10 25.94
C ARG A 305 -9.80 1.34 24.56
N THR A 306 -9.76 0.31 23.73
CA THR A 306 -10.49 0.30 22.46
C THR A 306 -11.99 0.18 22.71
N LYS A 307 -12.79 0.23 21.67
CA LYS A 307 -14.24 0.00 21.76
C LYS A 307 -14.61 -1.34 22.40
N ASN A 308 -13.77 -2.35 22.16
CA ASN A 308 -13.95 -3.68 22.76
C ASN A 308 -13.31 -3.82 24.14
N GLY A 309 -12.82 -2.72 24.70
CA GLY A 309 -12.20 -2.70 26.03
C GLY A 309 -10.78 -3.23 26.08
N LEU A 310 -10.11 -3.37 24.93
CA LEU A 310 -8.72 -3.84 24.87
C LEU A 310 -7.75 -2.74 25.28
N SER A 311 -6.83 -3.06 26.20
CA SER A 311 -5.71 -2.20 26.55
C SER A 311 -4.48 -2.53 25.69
N PRO A 312 -3.45 -1.69 25.70
CA PRO A 312 -2.18 -2.04 25.04
C PRO A 312 -1.60 -3.38 25.55
N LEU A 313 -1.77 -3.68 26.85
CA LEU A 313 -1.30 -4.96 27.42
C LEU A 313 -2.01 -6.16 26.78
N HIS A 314 -3.31 -6.10 26.61
CA HIS A 314 -4.06 -7.16 25.95
C HIS A 314 -3.56 -7.39 24.51
N MET A 315 -3.30 -6.32 23.78
CA MET A 315 -2.84 -6.41 22.39
C MET A 315 -1.44 -7.00 22.28
N SER A 316 -0.51 -6.60 23.16
CA SER A 316 0.83 -7.16 23.17
C SER A 316 0.83 -8.64 23.56
N ALA A 317 -0.03 -9.03 24.50
CA ALA A 317 -0.21 -10.42 24.90
C ALA A 317 -0.76 -11.27 23.76
N GLN A 318 -1.72 -10.76 23.01
CA GLN A 318 -2.31 -11.44 21.86
C GLN A 318 -1.28 -11.73 20.76
N GLY A 319 -0.34 -10.81 20.55
CA GLY A 319 0.68 -10.93 19.51
C GLY A 319 1.95 -11.66 19.94
N ASP A 320 2.02 -12.19 21.16
CA ASP A 320 3.21 -12.81 21.74
C ASP A 320 4.40 -11.85 21.85
N HIS A 321 4.14 -10.58 22.10
CA HIS A 321 5.16 -9.54 22.16
C HIS A 321 5.70 -9.36 23.57
N VAL A 322 6.62 -10.24 23.96
CA VAL A 322 7.16 -10.35 25.32
C VAL A 322 7.78 -9.04 25.81
N GLU A 323 8.61 -8.40 24.98
CA GLU A 323 9.30 -7.17 25.36
C GLU A 323 8.31 -6.01 25.55
N CYS A 324 7.26 -5.94 24.73
CA CYS A 324 6.21 -4.94 24.89
C CYS A 324 5.46 -5.16 26.22
N VAL A 325 5.14 -6.43 26.55
CA VAL A 325 4.51 -6.78 27.83
C VAL A 325 5.40 -6.35 29.00
N LYS A 326 6.72 -6.59 28.91
CA LYS A 326 7.67 -6.17 29.95
C LYS A 326 7.62 -4.65 30.17
N HIS A 327 7.72 -3.85 29.09
CA HIS A 327 7.70 -2.39 29.21
C HIS A 327 6.38 -1.89 29.81
N LEU A 328 5.27 -2.46 29.36
CA LEU A 328 3.95 -2.07 29.90
C LEU A 328 3.83 -2.38 31.39
N LEU A 329 4.27 -3.55 31.83
CA LEU A 329 4.24 -3.93 33.24
C LEU A 329 5.21 -3.10 34.09
N GLN A 330 6.39 -2.75 33.55
CA GLN A 330 7.35 -1.86 34.23
C GLN A 330 6.77 -0.46 34.43
N HIS A 331 5.94 0.01 33.53
CA HIS A 331 5.24 1.29 33.64
C HIS A 331 3.90 1.16 34.35
N LYS A 332 3.73 0.09 35.12
CA LYS A 332 2.60 -0.14 36.05
C LYS A 332 1.26 -0.39 35.35
N ALA A 333 1.26 -1.00 34.15
CA ALA A 333 0.02 -1.52 33.60
C ALA A 333 -0.55 -2.56 34.60
N PRO A 334 -1.85 -2.49 34.97
CA PRO A 334 -2.45 -3.49 35.82
C PRO A 334 -2.43 -4.86 35.16
N VAL A 335 -1.76 -5.83 35.76
CA VAL A 335 -1.56 -7.15 35.16
C VAL A 335 -2.89 -7.89 34.95
N ASP A 336 -3.88 -7.64 35.81
CA ASP A 336 -5.21 -8.28 35.75
C ASP A 336 -6.30 -7.36 35.21
N ASP A 337 -5.92 -6.31 34.45
CA ASP A 337 -6.89 -5.44 33.79
C ASP A 337 -7.76 -6.23 32.80
N VAL A 338 -9.03 -5.86 32.71
CA VAL A 338 -10.02 -6.66 31.98
C VAL A 338 -10.65 -5.90 30.81
N THR A 339 -10.98 -6.66 29.77
CA THR A 339 -11.79 -6.19 28.64
C THR A 339 -13.26 -6.09 29.04
N LEU A 340 -14.12 -5.70 28.08
CA LEU A 340 -15.59 -5.68 28.30
C LEU A 340 -16.14 -7.08 28.67
N ASP A 341 -15.49 -8.14 28.20
CA ASP A 341 -15.86 -9.52 28.50
C ASP A 341 -15.12 -10.08 29.71
N TYR A 342 -14.52 -9.20 30.52
CA TYR A 342 -13.73 -9.54 31.71
C TYR A 342 -12.51 -10.42 31.43
N LEU A 343 -11.97 -10.36 30.19
CA LEU A 343 -10.74 -11.07 29.85
C LEU A 343 -9.51 -10.30 30.34
N THR A 344 -8.61 -11.01 31.02
CA THR A 344 -7.28 -10.49 31.38
C THR A 344 -6.30 -10.78 30.24
N ALA A 345 -5.12 -10.18 30.28
CA ALA A 345 -4.04 -10.50 29.35
C ALA A 345 -3.67 -12.00 29.44
N LEU A 346 -3.78 -12.59 30.62
CA LEU A 346 -3.52 -14.02 30.82
C LEU A 346 -4.53 -14.90 30.09
N HIS A 347 -5.81 -14.55 30.10
CA HIS A 347 -6.84 -15.21 29.28
C HIS A 347 -6.47 -15.18 27.80
N VAL A 348 -6.07 -14.00 27.31
CA VAL A 348 -5.71 -13.80 25.90
C VAL A 348 -4.48 -14.63 25.53
N ALA A 349 -3.44 -14.60 26.36
CA ALA A 349 -2.22 -15.39 26.14
C ALA A 349 -2.50 -16.90 26.13
N ALA A 350 -3.36 -17.35 27.07
CA ALA A 350 -3.77 -18.76 27.13
C ALA A 350 -4.55 -19.19 25.90
N HIS A 351 -5.48 -18.37 25.45
CA HIS A 351 -6.25 -18.62 24.22
C HIS A 351 -5.34 -18.82 23.00
N CYS A 352 -4.33 -17.98 22.86
CA CYS A 352 -3.40 -18.01 21.72
C CYS A 352 -2.29 -19.06 21.89
N GLY A 353 -2.12 -19.63 23.08
CA GLY A 353 -1.05 -20.59 23.36
C GLY A 353 0.34 -19.95 23.48
N HIS A 354 0.42 -18.71 23.90
CA HIS A 354 1.67 -17.96 24.01
C HIS A 354 2.36 -18.25 25.34
N TYR A 355 3.19 -19.26 25.38
CA TYR A 355 3.86 -19.76 26.58
C TYR A 355 4.73 -18.69 27.28
N ARG A 356 5.57 -17.97 26.51
CA ARG A 356 6.50 -16.99 27.07
C ARG A 356 5.78 -15.81 27.71
N VAL A 357 4.75 -15.29 27.05
CA VAL A 357 3.91 -14.21 27.61
C VAL A 357 3.16 -14.70 28.83
N THR A 358 2.58 -15.90 28.77
CA THR A 358 1.87 -16.53 29.90
C THR A 358 2.80 -16.61 31.12
N LYS A 359 4.00 -17.12 30.92
CA LYS A 359 5.00 -17.23 32.01
C LYS A 359 5.35 -15.86 32.60
N LEU A 360 5.59 -14.87 31.72
CA LEU A 360 5.91 -13.52 32.18
C LEU A 360 4.78 -12.91 33.00
N LEU A 361 3.54 -13.04 32.55
CA LEU A 361 2.37 -12.53 33.27
C LEU A 361 2.24 -13.20 34.64
N LEU A 362 2.41 -14.53 34.72
CA LEU A 362 2.36 -15.28 35.96
C LEU A 362 3.50 -14.90 36.90
N ASP A 363 4.71 -14.71 36.38
CA ASP A 363 5.87 -14.22 37.14
C ASP A 363 5.62 -12.82 37.74
N LYS A 364 4.81 -12.02 37.08
CA LYS A 364 4.41 -10.68 37.50
C LYS A 364 3.10 -10.68 38.27
N LYS A 365 2.72 -11.82 38.86
CA LYS A 365 1.59 -12.00 39.77
C LYS A 365 0.21 -11.86 39.12
N ALA A 366 0.10 -12.20 37.83
CA ALA A 366 -1.22 -12.37 37.24
C ALA A 366 -2.00 -13.46 37.97
N ASN A 367 -3.29 -13.21 38.21
CA ASN A 367 -4.16 -14.19 38.87
C ASN A 367 -4.50 -15.35 37.94
N PRO A 368 -3.97 -16.56 38.17
CA PRO A 368 -4.26 -17.70 37.31
C PRO A 368 -5.72 -18.16 37.35
N ASN A 369 -6.49 -17.67 38.32
CA ASN A 369 -7.89 -18.03 38.56
C ASN A 369 -8.86 -16.88 38.23
N ALA A 370 -8.42 -15.86 37.49
CA ALA A 370 -9.28 -14.77 37.07
C ALA A 370 -10.42 -15.31 36.20
N ARG A 371 -11.63 -14.78 36.40
CA ARG A 371 -12.84 -15.27 35.72
C ARG A 371 -13.30 -14.28 34.66
N ALA A 372 -13.45 -14.76 33.43
CA ALA A 372 -14.10 -14.03 32.36
C ALA A 372 -15.61 -14.00 32.51
N LEU A 373 -16.34 -13.35 31.60
CA LEU A 373 -17.79 -13.13 31.68
C LEU A 373 -18.59 -14.41 31.97
N ASN A 374 -18.23 -15.54 31.36
CA ASN A 374 -18.91 -16.83 31.56
C ASN A 374 -18.31 -17.68 32.65
N GLY A 375 -17.48 -17.09 33.52
CA GLY A 375 -16.78 -17.79 34.57
C GLY A 375 -15.58 -18.60 34.08
N PHE A 376 -15.18 -18.48 32.84
CA PHE A 376 -14.01 -19.16 32.31
C PHE A 376 -12.74 -18.58 32.89
N THR A 377 -11.88 -19.47 33.42
CA THR A 377 -10.53 -19.11 33.86
C THR A 377 -9.56 -19.29 32.70
N PRO A 378 -8.32 -18.76 32.80
CA PRO A 378 -7.30 -19.05 31.78
C PRO A 378 -7.08 -20.55 31.55
N LEU A 379 -7.19 -21.35 32.62
CA LEU A 379 -7.06 -22.82 32.51
C LEU A 379 -8.18 -23.44 31.66
N HIS A 380 -9.42 -23.03 31.87
CA HIS A 380 -10.53 -23.46 30.99
C HIS A 380 -10.25 -23.16 29.53
N ILE A 381 -9.75 -21.97 29.25
CA ILE A 381 -9.46 -21.52 27.88
C ILE A 381 -8.32 -22.32 27.25
N ALA A 382 -7.23 -22.55 28.01
CA ALA A 382 -6.11 -23.37 27.54
C ALA A 382 -6.56 -24.81 27.25
N CYS A 383 -7.41 -25.36 28.08
CA CYS A 383 -7.98 -26.71 27.89
C CYS A 383 -8.90 -26.77 26.67
N LYS A 384 -9.72 -25.73 26.46
CA LYS A 384 -10.61 -25.63 25.30
C LYS A 384 -9.84 -25.58 24.00
N LYS A 385 -8.72 -24.88 23.97
CA LYS A 385 -7.91 -24.63 22.77
C LYS A 385 -6.77 -25.62 22.58
N ASN A 386 -6.69 -26.65 23.43
CA ASN A 386 -5.64 -27.67 23.38
C ASN A 386 -4.22 -27.10 23.56
N ARG A 387 -4.07 -26.12 24.45
CA ARG A 387 -2.78 -25.48 24.72
C ARG A 387 -2.07 -26.20 25.87
N VAL A 388 -1.47 -27.34 25.56
CA VAL A 388 -0.92 -28.27 26.56
C VAL A 388 0.13 -27.61 27.47
N LYS A 389 1.14 -26.98 26.86
CA LYS A 389 2.24 -26.36 27.63
C LYS A 389 1.76 -25.20 28.50
N VAL A 390 0.82 -24.40 27.98
CA VAL A 390 0.21 -23.30 28.73
C VAL A 390 -0.63 -23.85 29.89
N MET A 391 -1.38 -24.90 29.65
CA MET A 391 -2.16 -25.59 30.67
C MET A 391 -1.26 -26.07 31.84
N GLU A 392 -0.18 -26.76 31.52
CA GLU A 392 0.78 -27.26 32.52
C GLU A 392 1.38 -26.11 33.31
N LEU A 393 1.71 -25.01 32.65
CA LEU A 393 2.26 -23.82 33.28
C LEU A 393 1.27 -23.17 34.23
N LEU A 394 0.01 -23.04 33.82
CA LEU A 394 -1.05 -22.48 34.66
C LEU A 394 -1.26 -23.31 35.94
N VAL A 395 -1.29 -24.64 35.82
CA VAL A 395 -1.39 -25.55 36.96
C VAL A 395 -0.20 -25.35 37.90
N LYS A 396 1.00 -25.27 37.36
CA LYS A 396 2.23 -25.04 38.15
C LYS A 396 2.16 -23.75 38.96
N TYR A 397 1.53 -22.69 38.41
CA TYR A 397 1.40 -21.40 39.09
C TYR A 397 0.13 -21.28 39.95
N GLY A 398 -0.58 -22.38 40.19
CA GLY A 398 -1.68 -22.41 41.15
C GLY A 398 -3.07 -22.24 40.51
N ALA A 399 -3.22 -22.47 39.19
CA ALA A 399 -4.55 -22.51 38.62
C ALA A 399 -5.36 -23.65 39.22
N SER A 400 -6.61 -23.38 39.57
CA SER A 400 -7.51 -24.37 40.16
C SER A 400 -8.01 -25.34 39.09
N ILE A 401 -7.63 -26.60 39.22
CA ILE A 401 -8.07 -27.70 38.35
C ILE A 401 -9.58 -27.96 38.46
N GLN A 402 -10.16 -27.63 39.60
CA GLN A 402 -11.59 -27.88 39.88
C GLN A 402 -12.44 -26.61 39.77
N ALA A 403 -11.90 -25.55 39.21
CA ALA A 403 -12.69 -24.33 38.99
C ALA A 403 -13.87 -24.62 38.07
N ILE A 404 -15.02 -24.06 38.37
CA ILE A 404 -16.22 -24.26 37.58
C ILE A 404 -16.66 -22.95 36.90
N THR A 405 -17.10 -23.08 35.65
CA THR A 405 -17.73 -21.96 34.89
C THR A 405 -19.14 -21.71 35.44
N GLU A 406 -19.81 -20.66 34.95
CA GLU A 406 -21.21 -20.41 35.31
C GLU A 406 -22.13 -21.59 34.98
N SER A 407 -21.81 -22.35 33.91
CA SER A 407 -22.53 -23.57 33.53
C SER A 407 -22.12 -24.80 34.36
N GLY A 408 -21.22 -24.65 35.31
CA GLY A 408 -20.74 -25.76 36.16
C GLY A 408 -19.69 -26.65 35.49
N LEU A 409 -18.99 -26.19 34.49
CA LEU A 409 -17.96 -26.96 33.77
C LEU A 409 -16.59 -26.78 34.42
N THR A 410 -15.91 -27.90 34.68
CA THR A 410 -14.49 -27.92 35.09
C THR A 410 -13.60 -27.94 33.85
N PRO A 411 -12.27 -27.69 33.98
CA PRO A 411 -11.34 -27.89 32.85
C PRO A 411 -11.41 -29.27 32.21
N VAL A 412 -11.64 -30.34 33.00
CA VAL A 412 -11.82 -31.72 32.49
C VAL A 412 -13.05 -31.77 31.57
N HIS A 413 -14.17 -31.22 31.99
CA HIS A 413 -15.40 -31.19 31.18
C HIS A 413 -15.19 -30.49 29.85
N VAL A 414 -14.55 -29.32 29.88
CA VAL A 414 -14.27 -28.53 28.69
C VAL A 414 -13.36 -29.28 27.72
N SER A 415 -12.27 -29.88 28.23
CA SER A 415 -11.33 -30.64 27.39
C SER A 415 -11.99 -31.89 26.79
N ALA A 416 -12.76 -32.62 27.59
CA ALA A 416 -13.48 -33.83 27.16
C ALA A 416 -14.51 -33.50 26.07
N PHE A 417 -15.28 -32.42 26.28
CA PHE A 417 -16.27 -31.96 25.32
C PHE A 417 -15.64 -31.60 23.96
N MET A 418 -14.45 -30.99 23.98
CA MET A 418 -13.72 -30.60 22.78
C MET A 418 -12.90 -31.76 22.18
N GLY A 419 -12.89 -32.94 22.81
CA GLY A 419 -12.16 -34.09 22.32
C GLY A 419 -10.65 -34.06 22.55
N HIS A 420 -10.16 -33.23 23.46
CA HIS A 420 -8.72 -33.11 23.76
C HIS A 420 -8.29 -34.13 24.83
N LEU A 421 -8.22 -35.41 24.45
CA LEU A 421 -7.95 -36.51 25.35
C LEU A 421 -6.60 -36.40 26.05
N ASN A 422 -5.59 -35.88 25.38
CA ASN A 422 -4.27 -35.65 25.96
C ASN A 422 -4.34 -34.71 27.18
N ILE A 423 -5.12 -33.63 27.10
CA ILE A 423 -5.33 -32.70 28.21
C ILE A 423 -6.15 -33.34 29.33
N VAL A 424 -7.20 -34.12 28.96
CA VAL A 424 -8.00 -34.84 29.94
C VAL A 424 -7.09 -35.74 30.82
N LEU A 425 -6.21 -36.52 30.19
CA LEU A 425 -5.26 -37.38 30.92
C LEU A 425 -4.31 -36.59 31.81
N LEU A 426 -3.76 -35.50 31.33
CA LEU A 426 -2.87 -34.64 32.10
C LEU A 426 -3.58 -34.02 33.31
N LEU A 427 -4.81 -33.58 33.15
CA LEU A 427 -5.61 -33.03 34.25
C LEU A 427 -5.90 -34.10 35.30
N LEU A 428 -6.27 -35.33 34.89
CA LEU A 428 -6.49 -36.45 35.80
C LEU A 428 -5.21 -36.82 36.52
N GLN A 429 -4.05 -36.80 35.88
CA GLN A 429 -2.75 -37.05 36.50
C GLN A 429 -2.39 -35.96 37.55
N ASN A 430 -2.90 -34.75 37.38
CA ASN A 430 -2.70 -33.63 38.30
C ASN A 430 -3.78 -33.57 39.37
N GLY A 431 -4.60 -34.60 39.52
CA GLY A 431 -5.56 -34.71 40.60
C GLY A 431 -6.97 -34.22 40.31
N ALA A 432 -7.30 -33.98 39.03
CA ALA A 432 -8.65 -33.61 38.65
C ALA A 432 -9.61 -34.78 38.92
N SER A 433 -10.80 -34.48 39.46
CA SER A 433 -11.83 -35.48 39.70
C SER A 433 -12.66 -35.70 38.42
N PRO A 434 -12.82 -36.96 37.98
CA PRO A 434 -13.70 -37.27 36.85
C PRO A 434 -15.19 -37.21 37.21
N ASP A 435 -15.52 -37.16 38.53
CA ASP A 435 -16.89 -37.31 39.02
C ASP A 435 -17.58 -35.99 39.40
N VAL A 436 -17.01 -34.85 39.01
CA VAL A 436 -17.63 -33.54 39.29
C VAL A 436 -18.89 -33.40 38.44
N CYS A 437 -20.05 -33.37 39.09
CA CYS A 437 -21.33 -33.19 38.43
C CYS A 437 -21.49 -31.75 37.90
N ASN A 438 -21.83 -31.63 36.64
CA ASN A 438 -22.21 -30.38 36.04
C ASN A 438 -23.55 -29.91 36.62
N ILE A 439 -23.64 -28.62 36.99
CA ILE A 439 -24.86 -28.01 37.55
C ILE A 439 -26.03 -28.12 36.56
N VAL A 440 -25.74 -28.18 35.26
CA VAL A 440 -26.74 -28.28 34.19
C VAL A 440 -27.36 -29.67 34.10
N SER A 441 -26.77 -30.67 34.72
CA SER A 441 -27.27 -32.03 34.69
C SER A 441 -28.23 -32.35 35.87
N LYS A 442 -28.69 -31.33 36.59
CA LYS A 442 -29.74 -31.43 37.60
C LYS A 442 -31.07 -30.93 37.00
#